data_ded3f0a99da5dae603c1ad43f4af753d
#
_entry.id   ded3f0a99da5dae603c1ad43f4af753d
#
_cell.length_a   1.000
_cell.length_b   1.000
_cell.length_c   1.000
_cell.angle_alpha   90.00
_cell.angle_beta   90.00
_cell.angle_gamma   90.00
#
_symmetry.space_group_name_H-M   'P 1'
#
loop_
_entity.id
_entity.type
_entity.pdbx_description
1 polymer ?
#
loop_
_entity_poly.entity_id
_entity_poly.type
_entity_poly.pdbx_seq_one_letter_code
_entity_poly.pdbx_strand_id
1 'polypeptide(L)'
;WDGLSEHTRAVLHAADVVFGSARQLSTLPIAAYRLRRWPSPLLPALRSSIEEFDGRWVCVLASGDPMFHGIGVSLAREFGASRLHVIPAASSLSLACARLGWAVHATTTVNIVNAAVTTISPALFDRAHVLVLSRDEHTPAHVVELLRRSGFGGSSVTVLEQLVNPAERLVNVTAAPAGYPVGDALNVVAIECVSDPTYQRLTRVPGLPDSAYSGDGQLTKSEVRSLTLSALAPAPGEHLWDVG
;
A
#
# COMPACT_ATOMS: atom_id res chain seq x y z
N TRP A 1 -8.96 10.60 18.98
CA TRP A 1 -8.29 11.19 20.14
C TRP A 1 -7.93 10.13 21.19
N ASP A 2 -8.84 9.27 21.57
CA ASP A 2 -8.64 8.33 22.69
C ASP A 2 -7.59 7.24 22.43
N GLY A 3 -7.32 6.93 21.17
CA GLY A 3 -6.24 6.04 20.77
C GLY A 3 -4.83 6.66 20.76
N LEU A 4 -4.70 7.97 21.02
CA LEU A 4 -3.40 8.64 21.06
C LEU A 4 -2.76 8.50 22.44
N SER A 5 -1.43 8.27 22.47
CA SER A 5 -0.67 8.30 23.72
C SER A 5 -0.70 9.69 24.37
N GLU A 6 -0.45 9.75 25.68
CA GLU A 6 -0.35 11.02 26.41
C GLU A 6 0.73 11.92 25.79
N HIS A 7 1.88 11.35 25.43
CA HIS A 7 2.94 12.07 24.75
C HIS A 7 2.46 12.69 23.42
N THR A 8 1.76 11.93 22.59
CA THR A 8 1.23 12.42 21.31
C THR A 8 0.21 13.55 21.51
N ARG A 9 -0.66 13.42 22.52
CA ARG A 9 -1.61 14.48 22.89
C ARG A 9 -0.91 15.76 23.34
N ALA A 10 0.15 15.64 24.15
CA ALA A 10 0.95 16.78 24.59
C ALA A 10 1.61 17.51 23.40
N VAL A 11 2.17 16.77 22.46
CA VAL A 11 2.74 17.33 21.21
C VAL A 11 1.69 18.07 20.40
N LEU A 12 0.49 17.51 20.24
CA LEU A 12 -0.62 18.16 19.54
C LEU A 12 -1.10 19.43 20.24
N HIS A 13 -1.16 19.42 21.57
CA HIS A 13 -1.52 20.61 22.33
C HIS A 13 -0.46 21.73 22.25
N ALA A 14 0.81 21.37 22.17
CA ALA A 14 1.91 22.33 22.06
C ALA A 14 2.05 22.94 20.66
N ALA A 15 1.58 22.25 19.60
CA ALA A 15 1.71 22.71 18.24
C ALA A 15 0.96 24.01 17.97
N ASP A 16 1.57 24.96 17.25
CA ASP A 16 0.91 26.19 16.81
C ASP A 16 -0.11 25.94 15.71
N VAL A 17 0.20 24.99 14.82
CA VAL A 17 -0.62 24.62 13.66
C VAL A 17 -0.64 23.11 13.49
N VAL A 18 -1.81 22.57 13.17
CA VAL A 18 -2.04 21.14 12.96
C VAL A 18 -2.62 20.91 11.57
N PHE A 19 -1.86 20.22 10.70
CA PHE A 19 -2.31 19.81 9.38
C PHE A 19 -2.90 18.40 9.39
N GLY A 20 -3.95 18.19 8.60
CA GLY A 20 -4.58 16.88 8.44
C GLY A 20 -5.65 16.84 7.36
N SER A 21 -6.20 15.66 7.12
CA SER A 21 -7.42 15.50 6.34
C SER A 21 -8.64 16.01 7.12
N ALA A 22 -9.74 16.31 6.43
CA ALA A 22 -10.98 16.73 7.09
C ALA A 22 -11.41 15.73 8.18
N ARG A 23 -11.32 14.43 7.89
CA ARG A 23 -11.66 13.33 8.82
C ARG A 23 -10.77 13.34 10.07
N GLN A 24 -9.47 13.52 9.90
CA GLN A 24 -8.54 13.56 11.05
C GLN A 24 -8.77 14.78 11.92
N LEU A 25 -8.94 15.95 11.31
CA LEU A 25 -9.12 17.21 12.05
C LEU A 25 -10.44 17.26 12.81
N SER A 26 -11.52 16.66 12.28
CA SER A 26 -12.83 16.66 12.93
C SER A 26 -12.89 15.88 14.26
N THR A 27 -11.91 15.01 14.50
CA THR A 27 -11.83 14.20 15.73
C THR A 27 -10.99 14.84 16.85
N LEU A 28 -10.38 16.00 16.58
CA LEU A 28 -9.46 16.64 17.52
C LEU A 28 -10.17 17.69 18.40
N PRO A 29 -9.99 17.64 19.73
CA PRO A 29 -10.44 18.69 20.65
C PRO A 29 -9.44 19.87 20.66
N ILE A 30 -9.14 20.43 19.49
CA ILE A 30 -8.19 21.53 19.28
C ILE A 30 -8.94 22.71 18.66
N ALA A 31 -8.57 23.92 19.05
CA ALA A 31 -9.20 25.14 18.56
C ALA A 31 -9.09 25.26 17.01
N ALA A 32 -10.20 25.55 16.35
CA ALA A 32 -10.33 25.51 14.89
C ALA A 32 -9.32 26.43 14.17
N TYR A 33 -8.94 27.56 14.77
CA TYR A 33 -7.95 28.48 14.18
C TYR A 33 -6.55 27.89 14.03
N ARG A 34 -6.23 26.81 14.75
CA ARG A 34 -4.95 26.07 14.64
C ARG A 34 -5.01 24.95 13.59
N LEU A 35 -6.20 24.53 13.16
CA LEU A 35 -6.39 23.42 12.25
C LEU A 35 -6.26 23.90 10.81
N ARG A 36 -5.52 23.14 10.02
CA ARG A 36 -5.31 23.38 8.59
C ARG A 36 -5.60 22.11 7.80
N ARG A 37 -6.56 22.21 6.92
CA ARG A 37 -6.84 21.14 5.96
C ARG A 37 -5.84 21.20 4.80
N TRP A 38 -5.35 20.05 4.40
CA TRP A 38 -4.52 19.96 3.20
C TRP A 38 -5.28 20.42 1.95
N PRO A 39 -4.62 21.16 1.05
CA PRO A 39 -5.16 21.44 -0.27
C PRO A 39 -5.19 20.18 -1.13
N SER A 40 -5.95 20.22 -2.23
CA SER A 40 -6.00 19.17 -3.23
C SER A 40 -5.60 19.75 -4.58
N PRO A 41 -4.58 19.21 -5.26
CA PRO A 41 -3.75 18.07 -4.88
C PRO A 41 -2.73 18.41 -3.78
N LEU A 42 -2.46 17.45 -2.89
CA LEU A 42 -1.59 17.65 -1.73
C LEU A 42 -0.12 17.88 -2.10
N LEU A 43 0.48 16.95 -2.87
CA LEU A 43 1.93 16.89 -3.04
C LEU A 43 2.55 18.17 -3.65
N PRO A 44 1.96 18.81 -4.68
CA PRO A 44 2.50 20.05 -5.22
C PRO A 44 2.48 21.23 -4.24
N ALA A 45 1.55 21.23 -3.29
CA ALA A 45 1.36 22.30 -2.32
C ALA A 45 2.02 22.01 -0.97
N LEU A 46 2.62 20.83 -0.78
CA LEU A 46 3.12 20.38 0.52
C LEU A 46 4.14 21.36 1.11
N ARG A 47 5.15 21.73 0.33
CA ARG A 47 6.22 22.63 0.75
C ARG A 47 5.68 24.01 1.12
N SER A 48 4.98 24.66 0.19
CA SER A 48 4.46 26.02 0.39
C SER A 48 3.49 26.11 1.56
N SER A 49 2.63 25.08 1.76
CA SER A 49 1.70 25.04 2.89
C SER A 49 2.40 25.02 4.25
N ILE A 50 3.54 24.34 4.36
CA ILE A 50 4.31 24.27 5.61
C ILE A 50 5.15 25.54 5.80
N GLU A 51 5.79 26.04 4.74
CA GLU A 51 6.65 27.24 4.79
C GLU A 51 5.86 28.51 5.14
N GLU A 52 4.56 28.57 4.92
CA GLU A 52 3.67 29.65 5.41
C GLU A 52 3.77 29.83 6.94
N PHE A 53 4.15 28.76 7.65
CA PHE A 53 4.28 28.73 9.11
C PHE A 53 5.72 28.59 9.59
N ASP A 54 6.70 29.08 8.80
CA ASP A 54 8.11 29.02 9.20
C ASP A 54 8.34 29.69 10.55
N GLY A 55 9.21 29.11 11.36
CA GLY A 55 9.46 29.52 12.74
C GLY A 55 8.38 29.14 13.75
N ARG A 56 7.32 28.42 13.35
CA ARG A 56 6.26 27.89 14.22
C ARG A 56 6.39 26.38 14.39
N TRP A 57 5.82 25.87 15.45
CA TRP A 57 5.71 24.43 15.64
C TRP A 57 4.53 23.86 14.85
N VAL A 58 4.83 23.22 13.73
CA VAL A 58 3.85 22.61 12.85
C VAL A 58 3.73 21.12 13.15
N CYS A 59 2.53 20.64 13.44
CA CYS A 59 2.22 19.23 13.58
C CYS A 59 1.46 18.72 12.35
N VAL A 60 1.82 17.55 11.85
CA VAL A 60 1.17 16.90 10.70
C VAL A 60 0.59 15.56 11.12
N LEU A 61 -0.70 15.38 10.88
CA LEU A 61 -1.40 14.12 11.16
C LEU A 61 -1.19 13.12 10.02
N ALA A 62 -0.84 11.90 10.38
CA ALA A 62 -0.80 10.75 9.48
C ALA A 62 -1.89 9.74 9.84
N SER A 63 -2.31 8.93 8.89
CA SER A 63 -3.17 7.77 9.15
C SER A 63 -2.26 6.55 9.39
N GLY A 64 -2.24 6.05 10.63
CA GLY A 64 -1.31 4.99 11.04
C GLY A 64 0.13 5.48 11.12
N ASP A 65 1.09 4.64 10.72
CA ASP A 65 2.52 4.98 10.75
C ASP A 65 2.85 6.03 9.68
N PRO A 66 3.43 7.20 10.06
CA PRO A 66 3.79 8.25 9.11
C PRO A 66 4.79 7.81 8.04
N MET A 67 5.63 6.81 8.34
CA MET A 67 6.69 6.33 7.43
C MET A 67 6.27 5.12 6.60
N PHE A 68 5.14 4.47 6.94
CA PHE A 68 4.63 3.34 6.16
C PHE A 68 3.61 3.81 5.12
N HIS A 69 4.09 4.12 3.92
CA HIS A 69 3.27 4.70 2.83
C HIS A 69 2.51 5.98 3.23
N GLY A 70 2.99 6.66 4.26
CA GLY A 70 2.38 7.84 4.84
C GLY A 70 3.04 9.15 4.42
N ILE A 71 2.45 10.27 4.83
CA ILE A 71 2.92 11.62 4.51
C ILE A 71 4.32 11.92 5.05
N GLY A 72 4.76 11.21 6.09
CA GLY A 72 6.09 11.38 6.69
C GLY A 72 7.23 11.20 5.70
N VAL A 73 7.09 10.24 4.77
CA VAL A 73 8.07 10.01 3.68
C VAL A 73 8.18 11.23 2.77
N SER A 74 7.03 11.83 2.40
CA SER A 74 7.00 13.03 1.55
C SER A 74 7.62 14.24 2.27
N LEU A 75 7.29 14.42 3.54
CA LEU A 75 7.88 15.47 4.37
C LEU A 75 9.40 15.30 4.52
N ALA A 76 9.88 14.07 4.74
CA ALA A 76 11.30 13.78 4.86
C ALA A 76 12.07 14.08 3.56
N ARG A 77 11.46 13.84 2.40
CA ARG A 77 12.04 14.20 1.08
C ARG A 77 12.09 15.71 0.88
N GLU A 78 11.05 16.43 1.29
CA GLU A 78 10.93 17.88 1.06
C GLU A 78 11.79 18.71 2.02
N PHE A 79 11.86 18.32 3.29
CA PHE A 79 12.46 19.13 4.35
C PHE A 79 13.73 18.53 4.96
N GLY A 80 14.02 17.27 4.66
CA GLY A 80 15.10 16.51 5.29
C GLY A 80 14.66 15.86 6.61
N ALA A 81 15.11 14.62 6.84
CA ALA A 81 14.73 13.84 8.03
C ALA A 81 15.14 14.51 9.35
N SER A 82 16.25 15.25 9.36
CA SER A 82 16.74 15.95 10.56
C SER A 82 15.85 17.10 11.06
N ARG A 83 14.95 17.60 10.21
CA ARG A 83 13.97 18.63 10.57
C ARG A 83 12.65 18.07 11.10
N LEU A 84 12.49 16.75 11.11
CA LEU A 84 11.27 16.09 11.49
C LEU A 84 11.43 15.36 12.81
N HIS A 85 10.43 15.52 13.69
CA HIS A 85 10.22 14.64 14.82
C HIS A 85 9.05 13.71 14.49
N VAL A 86 9.35 12.46 14.14
CA VAL A 86 8.34 11.47 13.75
C VAL A 86 7.92 10.65 14.97
N ILE A 87 6.63 10.66 15.28
CA ILE A 87 6.04 9.80 16.29
C ILE A 87 5.43 8.59 15.57
N PRO A 88 6.03 7.40 15.67
CA PRO A 88 5.52 6.21 14.99
C PRO A 88 4.21 5.73 15.62
N ALA A 89 3.41 5.05 14.81
CA ALA A 89 2.18 4.40 15.25
C ALA A 89 2.04 3.03 14.55
N ALA A 90 1.07 2.22 14.98
CA ALA A 90 0.79 0.97 14.29
C ALA A 90 0.33 1.25 12.86
N SER A 91 1.00 0.64 11.89
CA SER A 91 0.63 0.72 10.48
C SER A 91 -0.61 -0.15 10.18
N SER A 92 -1.27 0.10 9.04
CA SER A 92 -2.34 -0.79 8.56
C SER A 92 -1.85 -2.23 8.36
N LEU A 93 -0.57 -2.43 8.00
CA LEU A 93 0.07 -3.75 7.95
C LEU A 93 0.06 -4.43 9.33
N SER A 94 0.56 -3.74 10.36
CA SER A 94 0.62 -4.28 11.73
C SER A 94 -0.77 -4.61 12.26
N LEU A 95 -1.73 -3.71 12.01
CA LEU A 95 -3.12 -3.89 12.45
C LEU A 95 -3.79 -5.07 11.73
N ALA A 96 -3.66 -5.17 10.41
CA ALA A 96 -4.20 -6.27 9.64
C ALA A 96 -3.59 -7.61 10.06
N CYS A 97 -2.27 -7.69 10.19
CA CYS A 97 -1.58 -8.89 10.66
C CYS A 97 -2.06 -9.31 12.06
N ALA A 98 -2.27 -8.35 12.97
CA ALA A 98 -2.80 -8.65 14.30
C ALA A 98 -4.22 -9.24 14.27
N ARG A 99 -5.08 -8.80 13.35
CA ARG A 99 -6.45 -9.34 13.17
C ARG A 99 -6.45 -10.74 12.55
N LEU A 100 -5.48 -11.01 11.66
CA LEU A 100 -5.39 -12.25 10.90
C LEU A 100 -4.50 -13.31 11.58
N GLY A 101 -3.74 -12.95 12.60
CA GLY A 101 -2.73 -13.82 13.20
C GLY A 101 -1.52 -14.07 12.30
N TRP A 102 -1.23 -13.15 11.38
CA TRP A 102 -0.10 -13.28 10.45
C TRP A 102 1.17 -12.66 11.00
N ALA A 103 2.31 -13.26 10.65
CA ALA A 103 3.61 -12.67 10.97
C ALA A 103 3.94 -11.54 9.99
N VAL A 104 4.19 -10.33 10.50
CA VAL A 104 4.49 -9.14 9.69
C VAL A 104 5.66 -9.39 8.73
N HIS A 105 6.73 -10.02 9.21
CA HIS A 105 7.93 -10.31 8.41
C HIS A 105 7.73 -11.33 7.29
N ALA A 106 6.66 -12.15 7.36
CA ALA A 106 6.31 -13.15 6.34
C ALA A 106 5.18 -12.67 5.42
N THR A 107 4.71 -11.43 5.59
CA THR A 107 3.60 -10.85 4.84
C THR A 107 4.12 -9.83 3.82
N THR A 108 3.82 -10.03 2.55
CA THR A 108 4.16 -9.07 1.49
C THR A 108 3.11 -7.98 1.42
N THR A 109 3.51 -6.72 1.48
CA THR A 109 2.59 -5.59 1.29
C THR A 109 2.75 -4.98 -0.09
N VAL A 110 1.62 -4.77 -0.76
CA VAL A 110 1.55 -4.10 -2.07
C VAL A 110 0.66 -2.88 -1.97
N ASN A 111 1.20 -1.71 -2.30
CA ASN A 111 0.43 -0.45 -2.32
C ASN A 111 -0.07 -0.18 -3.75
N ILE A 112 -1.39 -0.17 -3.93
CA ILE A 112 -2.03 0.14 -5.21
C ILE A 112 -2.88 1.41 -5.18
N VAL A 113 -2.71 2.27 -4.18
CA VAL A 113 -3.42 3.56 -4.08
C VAL A 113 -3.29 4.37 -5.37
N ASN A 114 -2.10 4.38 -5.97
CA ASN A 114 -1.79 5.07 -7.23
C ASN A 114 -1.21 4.13 -8.31
N ALA A 115 -1.44 2.81 -8.20
CA ALA A 115 -0.90 1.82 -9.12
C ALA A 115 -2.00 0.90 -9.66
N ALA A 116 -1.76 0.24 -10.78
CA ALA A 116 -2.69 -0.74 -11.33
C ALA A 116 -2.78 -1.98 -10.42
N VAL A 117 -3.93 -2.66 -10.42
CA VAL A 117 -4.14 -3.90 -9.65
C VAL A 117 -3.15 -5.00 -10.04
N THR A 118 -2.67 -5.03 -11.28
CA THR A 118 -1.65 -5.96 -11.77
C THR A 118 -0.30 -5.85 -11.06
N THR A 119 -0.03 -4.74 -10.35
CA THR A 119 1.15 -4.59 -9.47
C THR A 119 1.20 -5.67 -8.38
N ILE A 120 0.09 -6.30 -8.07
CA ILE A 120 0.01 -7.41 -7.09
C ILE A 120 0.61 -8.70 -7.66
N SER A 121 0.55 -8.92 -8.98
CA SER A 121 0.94 -10.20 -9.63
C SER A 121 2.31 -10.74 -9.20
N PRO A 122 3.37 -9.94 -9.06
CA PRO A 122 4.67 -10.45 -8.63
C PRO A 122 4.71 -10.97 -7.18
N ALA A 123 3.70 -10.65 -6.36
CA ALA A 123 3.58 -11.13 -4.98
C ALA A 123 2.76 -12.42 -4.87
N LEU A 124 2.09 -12.84 -5.95
CA LEU A 124 1.23 -14.01 -5.94
C LEU A 124 2.06 -15.28 -6.14
N PHE A 125 2.13 -16.13 -5.14
CA PHE A 125 2.67 -17.49 -5.21
C PHE A 125 1.96 -18.35 -4.16
N ASP A 126 1.98 -19.65 -4.33
CA ASP A 126 1.29 -20.56 -3.42
C ASP A 126 1.69 -20.35 -1.97
N ARG A 127 0.72 -20.31 -1.07
CA ARG A 127 0.86 -20.03 0.38
C ARG A 127 1.42 -18.63 0.72
N ALA A 128 1.50 -17.69 -0.22
CA ALA A 128 1.87 -16.33 0.12
C ALA A 128 0.78 -15.65 0.93
N HIS A 129 1.19 -14.85 1.93
CA HIS A 129 0.34 -13.86 2.59
C HIS A 129 0.60 -12.50 1.96
N VAL A 130 -0.41 -11.92 1.36
CA VAL A 130 -0.29 -10.62 0.68
C VAL A 130 -1.31 -9.66 1.26
N LEU A 131 -0.85 -8.47 1.68
CA LEU A 131 -1.70 -7.35 2.05
C LEU A 131 -1.67 -6.29 0.97
N VAL A 132 -2.85 -5.87 0.52
CA VAL A 132 -3.02 -4.84 -0.50
C VAL A 132 -3.58 -3.59 0.16
N LEU A 133 -2.83 -2.49 0.08
CA LEU A 133 -3.31 -1.17 0.46
C LEU A 133 -4.19 -0.64 -0.67
N SER A 134 -5.48 -0.57 -0.41
CA SER A 134 -6.53 -0.28 -1.39
C SER A 134 -6.56 1.18 -1.82
N ARG A 135 -7.02 1.42 -3.05
CA ARG A 135 -7.30 2.74 -3.58
C ARG A 135 -8.67 3.24 -3.11
N ASP A 136 -9.66 2.36 -3.16
CA ASP A 136 -11.06 2.69 -3.02
C ASP A 136 -11.90 1.44 -2.66
N GLU A 137 -13.21 1.61 -2.58
CA GLU A 137 -14.20 0.57 -2.30
C GLU A 137 -14.32 -0.50 -3.39
N HIS A 138 -13.82 -0.25 -4.61
CA HIS A 138 -13.86 -1.19 -5.74
C HIS A 138 -12.61 -2.09 -5.79
N THR A 139 -11.56 -1.71 -5.08
CA THR A 139 -10.30 -2.46 -5.05
C THR A 139 -10.47 -3.94 -4.70
N PRO A 140 -11.28 -4.34 -3.70
CA PRO A 140 -11.49 -5.76 -3.39
C PRO A 140 -12.03 -6.57 -4.57
N ALA A 141 -12.99 -6.03 -5.32
CA ALA A 141 -13.54 -6.69 -6.51
C ALA A 141 -12.49 -6.88 -7.61
N HIS A 142 -11.65 -5.86 -7.84
CA HIS A 142 -10.56 -5.94 -8.81
C HIS A 142 -9.50 -6.96 -8.40
N VAL A 143 -9.20 -7.08 -7.10
CA VAL A 143 -8.27 -8.10 -6.57
C VAL A 143 -8.82 -9.50 -6.79
N VAL A 144 -10.09 -9.75 -6.46
CA VAL A 144 -10.75 -11.04 -6.68
C VAL A 144 -10.70 -11.44 -8.16
N GLU A 145 -11.00 -10.51 -9.06
CA GLU A 145 -10.95 -10.77 -10.50
C GLU A 145 -9.52 -11.05 -10.99
N LEU A 146 -8.52 -10.32 -10.47
CA LEU A 146 -7.11 -10.61 -10.76
C LEU A 146 -6.72 -12.03 -10.32
N LEU A 147 -7.05 -12.42 -9.10
CA LEU A 147 -6.75 -13.75 -8.57
C LEU A 147 -7.35 -14.85 -9.44
N ARG A 148 -8.61 -14.69 -9.83
CA ARG A 148 -9.33 -15.65 -10.67
C ARG A 148 -8.67 -15.81 -12.05
N ARG A 149 -8.25 -14.70 -12.67
CA ARG A 149 -7.58 -14.73 -13.99
C ARG A 149 -6.14 -15.23 -13.92
N SER A 150 -5.50 -15.10 -12.76
CA SER A 150 -4.10 -15.44 -12.58
C SER A 150 -3.86 -16.84 -12.02
N GLY A 151 -4.88 -17.72 -11.98
CA GLY A 151 -4.74 -19.08 -11.45
C GLY A 151 -4.66 -19.14 -9.92
N PHE A 152 -5.28 -18.19 -9.22
CA PHE A 152 -5.38 -18.12 -7.76
C PHE A 152 -6.83 -18.06 -7.28
N GLY A 153 -7.76 -18.62 -8.06
CA GLY A 153 -9.20 -18.61 -7.76
C GLY A 153 -9.60 -19.33 -6.46
N GLY A 154 -8.75 -20.22 -5.96
CA GLY A 154 -8.93 -20.92 -4.67
C GLY A 154 -8.50 -20.11 -3.44
N SER A 155 -7.94 -18.92 -3.62
CA SER A 155 -7.42 -18.09 -2.53
C SER A 155 -8.51 -17.59 -1.58
N SER A 156 -8.17 -17.51 -0.29
CA SER A 156 -8.96 -16.81 0.71
C SER A 156 -8.68 -15.32 0.67
N VAL A 157 -9.73 -14.51 0.62
CA VAL A 157 -9.63 -13.05 0.61
C VAL A 157 -10.38 -12.49 1.80
N THR A 158 -9.71 -11.72 2.66
CA THR A 158 -10.33 -10.99 3.75
C THR A 158 -10.20 -9.49 3.51
N VAL A 159 -11.33 -8.79 3.48
CA VAL A 159 -11.36 -7.32 3.42
C VAL A 159 -11.50 -6.79 4.82
N LEU A 160 -10.50 -5.99 5.24
CA LEU A 160 -10.46 -5.36 6.56
C LEU A 160 -10.81 -3.87 6.38
N GLU A 161 -11.99 -3.48 6.83
CA GLU A 161 -12.51 -2.13 6.69
C GLU A 161 -12.40 -1.35 7.99
N GLN A 162 -12.11 -0.07 7.90
CA GLN A 162 -12.12 0.88 9.03
C GLN A 162 -11.29 0.41 10.24
N LEU A 163 -10.13 -0.21 10.03
CA LEU A 163 -9.28 -0.74 11.11
C LEU A 163 -9.12 0.26 12.26
N VAL A 164 -9.27 -0.22 13.50
CA VAL A 164 -9.28 0.50 14.78
C VAL A 164 -10.36 1.59 14.93
N ASN A 165 -11.32 1.63 14.03
CA ASN A 165 -12.49 2.49 14.16
C ASN A 165 -13.66 1.69 14.80
N PRO A 166 -14.62 2.31 15.51
CA PRO A 166 -15.85 1.62 15.95
C PRO A 166 -16.64 0.92 14.83
N ALA A 167 -16.45 1.34 13.57
CA ALA A 167 -17.02 0.71 12.38
C ALA A 167 -16.13 -0.38 11.77
N GLU A 168 -15.09 -0.86 12.48
CA GLU A 168 -14.22 -1.92 12.00
C GLU A 168 -15.02 -3.17 11.61
N ARG A 169 -14.76 -3.68 10.40
CA ARG A 169 -15.43 -4.87 9.88
C ARG A 169 -14.44 -5.74 9.11
N LEU A 170 -14.50 -7.04 9.32
CA LEU A 170 -13.77 -8.05 8.56
C LEU A 170 -14.76 -8.85 7.73
N VAL A 171 -14.55 -8.89 6.42
CA VAL A 171 -15.40 -9.62 5.47
C VAL A 171 -14.57 -10.65 4.73
N ASN A 172 -14.87 -11.92 4.96
CA ASN A 172 -14.23 -13.01 4.24
C ASN A 172 -14.97 -13.27 2.93
N VAL A 173 -14.21 -13.34 1.85
CA VAL A 173 -14.70 -13.68 0.51
C VAL A 173 -13.81 -14.79 -0.05
N THR A 174 -14.39 -15.73 -0.72
CA THR A 174 -13.63 -16.58 -1.64
C THR A 174 -13.55 -15.87 -2.99
N ALA A 175 -12.47 -16.07 -3.75
CA ALA A 175 -12.37 -15.55 -5.11
C ALA A 175 -13.35 -16.19 -6.10
N ALA A 176 -14.48 -16.68 -5.60
CA ALA A 176 -15.56 -17.32 -6.35
C ALA A 176 -16.42 -16.30 -7.13
N PRO A 177 -17.20 -16.73 -8.14
CA PRO A 177 -17.84 -15.87 -9.16
C PRO A 177 -18.90 -14.87 -8.66
N ALA A 178 -19.26 -14.87 -7.39
CA ALA A 178 -20.42 -14.14 -6.87
C ALA A 178 -20.24 -12.62 -6.71
N GLY A 179 -19.07 -12.08 -7.03
CA GLY A 179 -18.79 -10.64 -6.89
C GLY A 179 -18.64 -10.20 -5.42
N TYR A 180 -17.76 -9.24 -5.17
CA TYR A 180 -17.66 -8.61 -3.86
C TYR A 180 -18.67 -7.45 -3.78
N PRO A 181 -19.54 -7.38 -2.76
CA PRO A 181 -20.39 -6.20 -2.56
C PRO A 181 -19.49 -4.98 -2.28
N VAL A 182 -19.83 -3.84 -2.85
CA VAL A 182 -19.13 -2.59 -2.60
C VAL A 182 -19.10 -2.31 -1.09
N GLY A 183 -17.90 -2.21 -0.53
CA GLY A 183 -17.67 -1.99 0.89
C GLY A 183 -17.26 -0.56 1.21
N ASP A 184 -16.44 -0.38 2.25
CA ASP A 184 -15.90 0.92 2.64
C ASP A 184 -14.64 1.25 1.83
N ALA A 185 -14.48 2.52 1.45
CA ALA A 185 -13.30 3.00 0.73
C ALA A 185 -12.01 2.88 1.55
N LEU A 186 -12.12 2.96 2.89
CA LEU A 186 -10.97 2.77 3.80
C LEU A 186 -10.83 1.28 4.13
N ASN A 187 -10.15 0.55 3.28
CA ASN A 187 -9.97 -0.89 3.45
C ASN A 187 -8.54 -1.35 3.13
N VAL A 188 -8.21 -2.52 3.62
CA VAL A 188 -7.03 -3.32 3.28
C VAL A 188 -7.51 -4.69 2.84
N VAL A 189 -7.00 -5.21 1.72
CA VAL A 189 -7.32 -6.56 1.27
C VAL A 189 -6.19 -7.51 1.66
N ALA A 190 -6.54 -8.55 2.39
CA ALA A 190 -5.63 -9.63 2.77
C ALA A 190 -5.90 -10.86 1.90
N ILE A 191 -4.85 -11.45 1.36
CA ILE A 191 -4.92 -12.61 0.47
C ILE A 191 -4.05 -13.72 1.06
N GLU A 192 -4.65 -14.86 1.33
CA GLU A 192 -3.94 -16.11 1.53
C GLU A 192 -3.96 -16.88 0.22
N CYS A 193 -2.83 -16.89 -0.46
CA CYS A 193 -2.74 -17.37 -1.84
C CYS A 193 -2.82 -18.90 -1.91
N VAL A 194 -3.73 -19.40 -2.73
CA VAL A 194 -3.84 -20.82 -3.11
C VAL A 194 -3.82 -20.88 -4.63
N SER A 195 -2.76 -21.48 -5.19
CA SER A 195 -2.64 -21.65 -6.64
C SER A 195 -3.49 -22.80 -7.15
N ASP A 196 -4.05 -22.66 -8.34
CA ASP A 196 -4.73 -23.75 -9.03
C ASP A 196 -3.72 -24.88 -9.34
N PRO A 197 -4.12 -26.16 -9.36
CA PRO A 197 -3.23 -27.29 -9.66
C PRO A 197 -2.54 -27.19 -11.04
N THR A 198 -3.15 -26.48 -11.97
CA THR A 198 -2.64 -26.25 -13.33
C THR A 198 -1.84 -24.94 -13.46
N TYR A 199 -1.67 -24.19 -12.35
CA TYR A 199 -0.98 -22.92 -12.38
C TYR A 199 0.47 -23.07 -12.79
N GLN A 200 0.84 -22.44 -13.90
CA GLN A 200 2.22 -22.35 -14.33
C GLN A 200 2.94 -21.25 -13.56
N ARG A 201 3.88 -21.64 -12.71
CA ARG A 201 4.64 -20.69 -11.88
C ARG A 201 5.47 -19.76 -12.74
N LEU A 202 5.21 -18.46 -12.66
CA LEU A 202 6.03 -17.40 -13.23
C LEU A 202 7.06 -16.96 -12.18
N THR A 203 8.33 -17.21 -12.48
CA THR A 203 9.43 -16.88 -11.57
C THR A 203 10.04 -15.52 -11.90
N ARG A 204 10.78 -14.94 -10.94
CA ARG A 204 11.55 -13.70 -11.17
C ARG A 204 12.96 -13.94 -11.68
N VAL A 205 13.35 -15.21 -11.81
CA VAL A 205 14.65 -15.58 -12.40
C VAL A 205 14.52 -15.69 -13.92
N PRO A 206 15.60 -15.51 -14.68
CA PRO A 206 15.62 -15.78 -16.12
C PRO A 206 15.09 -17.18 -16.44
N GLY A 207 14.44 -17.36 -17.60
CA GLY A 207 13.95 -18.67 -18.03
C GLY A 207 12.45 -18.85 -17.99
N LEU A 208 11.67 -17.76 -17.98
CA LEU A 208 10.22 -17.87 -18.19
C LEU A 208 9.90 -18.61 -19.50
N PRO A 209 8.85 -19.47 -19.49
CA PRO A 209 8.42 -20.17 -20.70
C PRO A 209 7.88 -19.16 -21.73
N ASP A 210 7.93 -19.53 -23.00
CA ASP A 210 7.48 -18.65 -24.08
C ASP A 210 6.00 -18.29 -23.97
N SER A 211 5.18 -19.18 -23.38
CA SER A 211 3.75 -18.93 -23.07
C SER A 211 3.52 -17.80 -22.07
N ALA A 212 4.52 -17.36 -21.33
CA ALA A 212 4.41 -16.22 -20.41
C ALA A 212 4.47 -14.86 -21.11
N TYR A 213 4.76 -14.83 -22.39
CA TYR A 213 4.85 -13.61 -23.17
C TYR A 213 3.72 -13.52 -24.21
N SER A 214 3.24 -12.32 -24.44
CA SER A 214 2.32 -12.01 -25.52
C SER A 214 3.14 -11.54 -26.74
N GLY A 215 2.80 -12.01 -27.94
CA GLY A 215 3.48 -11.62 -29.17
C GLY A 215 3.06 -12.48 -30.38
N ASP A 216 3.69 -12.26 -31.49
CA ASP A 216 3.48 -12.97 -32.76
C ASP A 216 4.22 -14.34 -32.86
N GLY A 217 4.87 -14.76 -31.76
CA GLY A 217 5.64 -15.99 -31.69
C GLY A 217 7.11 -15.84 -32.11
N GLN A 218 7.55 -14.67 -32.52
CA GLN A 218 8.97 -14.41 -32.88
C GLN A 218 9.72 -13.98 -31.59
N LEU A 219 9.83 -14.90 -30.65
CA LEU A 219 10.52 -14.65 -29.40
C LEU A 219 11.87 -15.38 -29.39
N THR A 220 12.91 -14.73 -28.86
CA THR A 220 14.18 -15.40 -28.57
C THR A 220 13.92 -16.63 -27.70
N LYS A 221 14.45 -17.78 -28.09
CA LYS A 221 14.23 -19.05 -27.38
C LYS A 221 14.59 -18.95 -25.93
N SER A 222 13.83 -19.62 -25.06
CA SER A 222 13.91 -19.51 -23.59
C SER A 222 15.32 -19.69 -23.05
N GLU A 223 16.09 -20.64 -23.59
CA GLU A 223 17.47 -20.91 -23.16
C GLU A 223 18.40 -19.74 -23.48
N VAL A 224 18.33 -19.20 -24.70
CA VAL A 224 19.14 -18.06 -25.15
C VAL A 224 18.75 -16.81 -24.37
N ARG A 225 17.45 -16.57 -24.20
CA ARG A 225 16.92 -15.46 -23.41
C ARG A 225 17.39 -15.52 -21.97
N SER A 226 17.38 -16.72 -21.35
CA SER A 226 17.84 -16.93 -19.97
C SER A 226 19.32 -16.61 -19.81
N LEU A 227 20.15 -17.08 -20.76
CA LEU A 227 21.61 -16.80 -20.75
C LEU A 227 21.88 -15.31 -20.96
N THR A 228 21.16 -14.66 -21.86
CA THR A 228 21.28 -13.21 -22.12
C THR A 228 20.94 -12.39 -20.90
N LEU A 229 19.79 -12.66 -20.26
CA LEU A 229 19.38 -11.94 -19.05
C LEU A 229 20.33 -12.19 -17.87
N SER A 230 20.86 -13.41 -17.75
CA SER A 230 21.85 -13.71 -16.72
C SER A 230 23.18 -12.99 -16.97
N ALA A 231 23.62 -12.88 -18.23
CA ALA A 231 24.85 -12.16 -18.59
C ALA A 231 24.72 -10.64 -18.42
N LEU A 232 23.53 -10.09 -18.72
CA LEU A 232 23.22 -8.67 -18.51
C LEU A 232 23.10 -8.30 -17.04
N ALA A 233 22.65 -9.24 -16.21
CA ALA A 233 22.47 -9.08 -14.76
C ALA A 233 21.83 -7.73 -14.35
N PRO A 234 20.69 -7.32 -14.94
CA PRO A 234 20.12 -6.00 -14.71
C PRO A 234 19.72 -5.81 -13.25
N ALA A 235 20.09 -4.67 -12.69
CA ALA A 235 19.75 -4.30 -11.31
C ALA A 235 18.60 -3.27 -11.26
N PRO A 236 17.86 -3.20 -10.14
CA PRO A 236 16.83 -2.19 -9.96
C PRO A 236 17.37 -0.75 -10.10
N GLY A 237 16.70 0.07 -10.91
CA GLY A 237 17.10 1.46 -11.18
C GLY A 237 18.04 1.63 -12.38
N GLU A 238 18.49 0.56 -12.99
CA GLU A 238 19.26 0.61 -14.24
C GLU A 238 18.35 0.80 -15.46
N HIS A 239 18.89 1.47 -16.48
CA HIS A 239 18.26 1.59 -17.79
C HIS A 239 18.92 0.64 -18.75
N LEU A 240 18.16 -0.29 -19.31
CA LEU A 240 18.61 -1.21 -20.34
C LEU A 240 18.13 -0.71 -21.72
N TRP A 241 19.04 -0.68 -22.69
CA TRP A 241 18.73 -0.39 -24.09
C TRP A 241 18.81 -1.68 -24.87
N ASP A 242 17.70 -2.07 -25.50
CA ASP A 242 17.65 -3.12 -26.49
C ASP A 242 17.62 -2.46 -27.87
N VAL A 243 18.69 -2.67 -28.65
CA VAL A 243 18.86 -2.07 -29.98
C VAL A 243 18.79 -3.21 -30.99
N GLY A 244 17.60 -3.40 -31.56
CA GLY A 244 17.33 -4.38 -32.61
C GLY A 244 17.65 -3.88 -34.00
#